data_197e18ef9ccaaee7a3be1cd04c60abdf
#
_entry.id   197e18ef9ccaaee7a3be1cd04c60abdf
#
_cell.length_a   1.000
_cell.length_b   1.000
_cell.length_c   1.000
_cell.angle_alpha   90.00
_cell.angle_beta   90.00
_cell.angle_gamma   90.00
#
_symmetry.space_group_name_H-M   'P 1'
#
loop_
_entity.id
_entity.type
_entity.pdbx_description
1 polymer ?
#
loop_
_entity_poly.entity_id
_entity_poly.type
_entity_poly.pdbx_seq_one_letter_code
_entity_poly.pdbx_strand_id
1 'polypeptide(L)'
;MEEGEKMKVGLLGATGYSGAVLYSLLKQHPKVAHIDLYGHKKEAKSTEFLDTTIPAYLNEHVELQEFDPAVIIDKDDILFCATPSGVTNKLARPFIEKNFPLIDLSGDFRFKDPAVYSKWYNKPAAPAEQLQKACYGLAEFNKLTSNYIANPGCYATASLLGLAPLVIDKLIVPDTIVIDAKSGVSGAGKKPNATNHYTFINENAWLYKLNKHQHIPEITQQLQAWDADIPAIQFTTTLIPVTRGIMATIYVKAATGVTLDGLRRSFQQHYQNKKFVRVLANGVPSIKEVTGSNYCNIGFDYNKVTNTIVVVSVIDNLMKGAAGQAVQNFNNLFNFPEDAGLPSMPVFP
;
A
#
# COMPACT_ATOMS: atom_id res chain seq x y z
N MET A 1 -14.27 -5.83 29.84
CA MET A 1 -14.06 -4.98 28.64
C MET A 1 -15.42 -4.81 28.03
N GLU A 2 -15.97 -3.63 28.09
CA GLU A 2 -17.24 -3.31 27.42
C GLU A 2 -17.09 -3.65 25.94
N GLU A 3 -18.08 -4.34 25.36
CA GLU A 3 -18.18 -4.53 23.91
C GLU A 3 -18.34 -3.15 23.28
N GLY A 4 -17.21 -2.55 22.90
CA GLY A 4 -17.24 -1.24 22.25
C GLY A 4 -18.03 -1.33 20.95
N GLU A 5 -18.73 -0.27 20.66
CA GLU A 5 -19.57 -0.09 19.47
C GLU A 5 -18.82 -0.53 18.20
N LYS A 6 -19.47 -1.39 17.40
CA LYS A 6 -18.90 -1.89 16.15
C LYS A 6 -19.20 -0.92 15.01
N MET A 7 -18.26 -0.76 14.11
CA MET A 7 -18.29 0.21 13.01
C MET A 7 -19.12 -0.27 11.82
N LYS A 8 -19.79 0.65 11.16
CA LYS A 8 -20.35 0.48 9.81
C LYS A 8 -19.36 1.06 8.81
N VAL A 9 -19.03 0.27 7.81
CA VAL A 9 -17.94 0.58 6.88
C VAL A 9 -18.45 0.65 5.46
N GLY A 10 -18.25 1.78 4.80
CA GLY A 10 -18.44 1.90 3.36
C GLY A 10 -17.21 1.42 2.58
N LEU A 11 -17.41 0.68 1.50
CA LEU A 11 -16.34 0.23 0.60
C LEU A 11 -16.71 0.53 -0.85
N LEU A 12 -16.00 1.46 -1.47
CA LEU A 12 -16.09 1.75 -2.89
C LEU A 12 -15.01 0.96 -3.66
N GLY A 13 -15.43 0.18 -4.67
CA GLY A 13 -14.51 -0.57 -5.53
C GLY A 13 -14.22 -2.01 -5.07
N ALA A 14 -15.17 -2.65 -4.37
CA ALA A 14 -15.07 -4.03 -3.88
C ALA A 14 -14.77 -5.07 -4.98
N THR A 15 -15.09 -4.80 -6.24
CA THR A 15 -14.96 -5.74 -7.36
C THR A 15 -13.54 -5.82 -7.96
N GLY A 16 -12.62 -4.92 -7.57
CA GLY A 16 -11.19 -4.98 -7.89
C GLY A 16 -10.42 -5.92 -6.98
N TYR A 17 -9.18 -6.30 -7.33
CA TYR A 17 -8.37 -7.22 -6.51
C TYR A 17 -8.14 -6.68 -5.09
N SER A 18 -7.70 -5.42 -4.95
CA SER A 18 -7.48 -4.81 -3.63
C SER A 18 -8.77 -4.65 -2.84
N GLY A 19 -9.88 -4.26 -3.51
CA GLY A 19 -11.19 -4.13 -2.89
C GLY A 19 -11.75 -5.47 -2.41
N ALA A 20 -11.59 -6.54 -3.20
CA ALA A 20 -12.01 -7.89 -2.81
C ALA A 20 -11.24 -8.40 -1.58
N VAL A 21 -9.91 -8.21 -1.56
CA VAL A 21 -9.10 -8.57 -0.39
C VAL A 21 -9.51 -7.73 0.83
N LEU A 22 -9.74 -6.43 0.63
CA LEU A 22 -10.17 -5.53 1.70
C LEU A 22 -11.53 -5.95 2.27
N TYR A 23 -12.51 -6.27 1.41
CA TYR A 23 -13.79 -6.82 1.86
C TYR A 23 -13.62 -8.05 2.75
N SER A 24 -12.79 -9.01 2.32
CA SER A 24 -12.52 -10.23 3.08
C SER A 24 -11.91 -9.95 4.46
N LEU A 25 -10.99 -8.97 4.56
CA LEU A 25 -10.38 -8.56 5.82
C LEU A 25 -11.40 -7.87 6.75
N LEU A 26 -12.17 -6.92 6.22
CA LEU A 26 -13.20 -6.19 6.97
C LEU A 26 -14.31 -7.12 7.47
N LYS A 27 -14.70 -8.13 6.68
CA LYS A 27 -15.70 -9.14 7.07
C LYS A 27 -15.28 -9.95 8.30
N GLN A 28 -13.98 -10.15 8.47
CA GLN A 28 -13.42 -10.88 9.63
C GLN A 28 -12.99 -9.94 10.76
N HIS A 29 -13.13 -8.62 10.57
CA HIS A 29 -12.64 -7.66 11.54
C HIS A 29 -13.56 -7.58 12.78
N PRO A 30 -13.04 -7.77 14.01
CA PRO A 30 -13.87 -7.87 15.22
C PRO A 30 -14.64 -6.58 15.55
N LYS A 31 -14.18 -5.43 15.03
CA LYS A 31 -14.79 -4.11 15.25
C LYS A 31 -15.66 -3.63 14.08
N VAL A 32 -15.91 -4.46 13.07
CA VAL A 32 -16.81 -4.15 11.95
C VAL A 32 -18.13 -4.90 12.14
N ALA A 33 -19.24 -4.16 12.17
CA ALA A 33 -20.59 -4.72 12.28
C ALA A 33 -21.22 -4.98 10.91
N HIS A 34 -20.98 -4.04 9.98
CA HIS A 34 -21.61 -4.05 8.67
C HIS A 34 -20.68 -3.44 7.61
N ILE A 35 -20.80 -3.92 6.38
CA ILE A 35 -20.04 -3.40 5.23
C ILE A 35 -21.04 -3.06 4.12
N ASP A 36 -21.16 -1.78 3.81
CA ASP A 36 -21.92 -1.29 2.67
C ASP A 36 -21.01 -1.19 1.44
N LEU A 37 -21.42 -1.80 0.33
CA LEU A 37 -20.66 -1.79 -0.91
C LEU A 37 -21.19 -0.75 -1.86
N TYR A 38 -20.31 0.09 -2.40
CA TYR A 38 -20.67 1.14 -3.35
C TYR A 38 -20.03 0.91 -4.71
N GLY A 39 -20.80 1.18 -5.77
CA GLY A 39 -20.38 1.07 -7.15
C GLY A 39 -20.78 2.30 -7.98
N HIS A 40 -20.41 2.30 -9.26
CA HIS A 40 -20.87 3.34 -10.18
C HIS A 40 -22.35 3.16 -10.53
N LYS A 41 -23.04 4.29 -10.68
CA LYS A 41 -24.38 4.31 -11.28
C LYS A 41 -24.32 3.66 -12.66
N LYS A 42 -25.03 2.55 -12.87
CA LYS A 42 -25.25 1.98 -14.20
C LYS A 42 -26.53 2.55 -14.80
N GLU A 43 -26.48 2.92 -16.07
CA GLU A 43 -27.67 3.32 -16.85
C GLU A 43 -28.69 2.17 -17.00
N ALA A 44 -28.29 0.93 -16.72
CA ALA A 44 -29.13 -0.26 -16.82
C ALA A 44 -29.75 -0.64 -15.47
N LYS A 45 -31.07 -0.91 -15.48
CA LYS A 45 -31.93 -1.25 -14.32
C LYS A 45 -31.63 -2.57 -13.59
N SER A 46 -30.42 -3.14 -13.64
CA SER A 46 -30.10 -4.39 -12.96
C SER A 46 -29.27 -4.13 -11.71
N THR A 47 -29.77 -4.58 -10.57
CA THR A 47 -29.03 -4.65 -9.31
C THR A 47 -27.79 -5.53 -9.51
N GLU A 48 -26.62 -5.06 -9.07
CA GLU A 48 -25.36 -5.80 -9.13
C GLU A 48 -25.00 -6.30 -7.73
N PHE A 49 -24.62 -7.57 -7.62
CA PHE A 49 -24.23 -8.19 -6.38
C PHE A 49 -22.76 -8.60 -6.42
N LEU A 50 -22.11 -8.66 -5.23
CA LEU A 50 -20.69 -9.00 -5.11
C LEU A 50 -20.40 -10.40 -5.65
N ASP A 51 -21.21 -11.40 -5.28
CA ASP A 51 -21.08 -12.81 -5.69
C ASP A 51 -21.24 -13.03 -7.19
N THR A 52 -22.07 -12.23 -7.86
CA THR A 52 -22.18 -12.29 -9.33
C THR A 52 -20.93 -11.76 -10.05
N THR A 53 -20.21 -10.82 -9.42
CA THR A 53 -18.98 -10.23 -9.97
C THR A 53 -17.73 -11.03 -9.59
N ILE A 54 -17.75 -11.61 -8.39
CA ILE A 54 -16.65 -12.43 -7.85
C ILE A 54 -17.22 -13.76 -7.35
N PRO A 55 -17.28 -14.81 -8.20
CA PRO A 55 -17.86 -16.10 -7.83
C PRO A 55 -17.24 -16.77 -6.61
N ALA A 56 -16.01 -16.40 -6.24
CA ALA A 56 -15.36 -16.87 -5.00
C ALA A 56 -16.11 -16.44 -3.72
N TYR A 57 -17.02 -15.44 -3.82
CA TYR A 57 -17.84 -14.94 -2.71
C TYR A 57 -19.32 -15.39 -2.83
N LEU A 58 -19.56 -16.60 -3.32
CA LEU A 58 -20.88 -17.15 -3.62
C LEU A 58 -21.91 -17.01 -2.48
N ASN A 59 -21.49 -17.01 -1.23
CA ASN A 59 -22.38 -16.86 -0.08
C ASN A 59 -22.53 -15.40 0.40
N GLU A 60 -21.87 -14.47 -0.25
CA GLU A 60 -21.89 -13.03 0.08
C GLU A 60 -22.79 -12.30 -0.93
N HIS A 61 -24.11 -12.53 -0.85
CA HIS A 61 -25.09 -11.87 -1.72
C HIS A 61 -25.34 -10.43 -1.26
N VAL A 62 -24.30 -9.59 -1.41
CA VAL A 62 -24.30 -8.18 -1.00
C VAL A 62 -24.47 -7.29 -2.23
N GLU A 63 -25.47 -6.40 -2.18
CA GLU A 63 -25.76 -5.44 -3.24
C GLU A 63 -24.68 -4.36 -3.33
N LEU A 64 -24.29 -4.00 -4.57
CA LEU A 64 -23.51 -2.80 -4.85
C LEU A 64 -24.44 -1.60 -4.99
N GLN A 65 -24.54 -0.80 -3.94
CA GLN A 65 -25.39 0.38 -3.85
C GLN A 65 -24.84 1.53 -4.74
N GLU A 66 -25.72 2.44 -5.13
CA GLU A 66 -25.29 3.67 -5.80
C GLU A 66 -24.44 4.52 -4.86
N PHE A 67 -23.35 5.09 -5.39
CA PHE A 67 -22.48 5.99 -4.64
C PHE A 67 -23.15 7.35 -4.48
N ASP A 68 -23.58 7.66 -3.26
CA ASP A 68 -24.09 8.97 -2.85
C ASP A 68 -23.35 9.43 -1.57
N PRO A 69 -22.54 10.49 -1.64
CA PRO A 69 -21.79 10.98 -0.49
C PRO A 69 -22.66 11.36 0.72
N ALA A 70 -23.86 11.88 0.49
CA ALA A 70 -24.74 12.28 1.59
C ALA A 70 -25.26 11.06 2.35
N VAL A 71 -25.67 10.02 1.62
CA VAL A 71 -26.11 8.74 2.20
C VAL A 71 -24.98 8.05 2.95
N ILE A 72 -23.76 8.02 2.37
CA ILE A 72 -22.58 7.38 2.97
C ILE A 72 -22.22 8.07 4.29
N ILE A 73 -22.16 9.41 4.30
CA ILE A 73 -21.80 10.20 5.49
C ILE A 73 -22.84 10.04 6.62
N ASP A 74 -24.11 9.83 6.30
CA ASP A 74 -25.17 9.62 7.28
C ASP A 74 -25.20 8.19 7.82
N LYS A 75 -24.82 7.21 7.00
CA LYS A 75 -25.00 5.77 7.28
C LYS A 75 -23.77 5.08 7.82
N ASP A 76 -22.60 5.42 7.30
CA ASP A 76 -21.32 4.78 7.60
C ASP A 76 -20.47 5.61 8.56
N ASP A 77 -19.53 4.96 9.23
CA ASP A 77 -18.56 5.61 10.12
C ASP A 77 -17.24 5.93 9.41
N ILE A 78 -16.96 5.26 8.31
CA ILE A 78 -15.75 5.40 7.49
C ILE A 78 -16.00 4.91 6.07
N LEU A 79 -15.33 5.52 5.08
CA LEU A 79 -15.28 5.05 3.70
C LEU A 79 -13.88 4.57 3.31
N PHE A 80 -13.81 3.38 2.72
CA PHE A 80 -12.61 2.91 2.00
C PHE A 80 -12.80 3.08 0.50
N CYS A 81 -11.80 3.65 -0.18
CA CYS A 81 -11.78 3.82 -1.62
C CYS A 81 -10.71 2.92 -2.26
N ALA A 82 -11.12 1.78 -2.81
CA ALA A 82 -10.25 0.87 -3.58
C ALA A 82 -10.42 1.08 -5.10
N THR A 83 -10.32 2.33 -5.53
CA THR A 83 -10.62 2.77 -6.90
C THR A 83 -9.35 2.93 -7.75
N PRO A 84 -9.45 2.89 -9.09
CA PRO A 84 -8.37 3.34 -9.94
C PRO A 84 -8.05 4.83 -9.72
N SER A 85 -6.79 5.22 -9.95
CA SER A 85 -6.38 6.62 -9.90
C SER A 85 -7.25 7.50 -10.81
N GLY A 86 -7.55 8.73 -10.38
CA GLY A 86 -8.41 9.69 -11.07
C GLY A 86 -9.90 9.53 -10.80
N VAL A 87 -10.28 8.67 -9.85
CA VAL A 87 -11.67 8.49 -9.40
C VAL A 87 -11.87 9.17 -8.05
N THR A 88 -11.08 8.84 -7.04
CA THR A 88 -11.25 9.36 -5.68
C THR A 88 -11.08 10.88 -5.62
N ASN A 89 -10.17 11.46 -6.41
CA ASN A 89 -9.98 12.91 -6.48
C ASN A 89 -11.23 13.70 -6.93
N LYS A 90 -12.18 13.05 -7.61
CA LYS A 90 -13.46 13.65 -8.02
C LYS A 90 -14.55 13.47 -6.98
N LEU A 91 -14.42 12.46 -6.12
CA LEU A 91 -15.46 12.02 -5.19
C LEU A 91 -15.19 12.44 -3.75
N ALA A 92 -13.93 12.72 -3.37
CA ALA A 92 -13.50 12.91 -2.00
C ALA A 92 -13.96 14.22 -1.36
N ARG A 93 -14.28 15.26 -2.16
CA ARG A 93 -14.57 16.61 -1.66
C ARG A 93 -15.63 16.65 -0.54
N PRO A 94 -16.80 16.02 -0.64
CA PRO A 94 -17.82 16.06 0.41
C PRO A 94 -17.34 15.47 1.75
N PHE A 95 -16.54 14.39 1.68
CA PHE A 95 -15.96 13.73 2.86
C PHE A 95 -14.91 14.62 3.53
N ILE A 96 -14.05 15.28 2.73
CA ILE A 96 -13.04 16.21 3.23
C ILE A 96 -13.69 17.42 3.92
N GLU A 97 -14.73 18.00 3.32
CA GLU A 97 -15.45 19.16 3.85
C GLU A 97 -16.16 18.83 5.19
N LYS A 98 -16.64 17.60 5.32
CA LYS A 98 -17.29 17.10 6.55
C LYS A 98 -16.32 16.49 7.55
N ASN A 99 -15.02 16.48 7.26
CA ASN A 99 -14.01 15.77 8.05
C ASN A 99 -14.37 14.30 8.31
N PHE A 100 -15.07 13.67 7.37
CA PHE A 100 -15.51 12.29 7.46
C PHE A 100 -14.31 11.35 7.24
N PRO A 101 -14.16 10.27 8.04
CA PRO A 101 -13.04 9.34 7.91
C PRO A 101 -13.00 8.64 6.54
N LEU A 102 -11.85 8.70 5.86
CA LEU A 102 -11.66 8.10 4.54
C LEU A 102 -10.25 7.52 4.41
N ILE A 103 -10.16 6.26 3.96
CA ILE A 103 -8.90 5.62 3.60
C ILE A 103 -8.88 5.35 2.10
N ASP A 104 -7.97 6.04 1.41
CA ASP A 104 -7.85 6.00 -0.04
C ASP A 104 -6.67 5.13 -0.50
N LEU A 105 -6.96 4.01 -1.16
CA LEU A 105 -5.96 3.11 -1.73
C LEU A 105 -5.51 3.54 -3.14
N SER A 106 -6.16 4.55 -3.73
CA SER A 106 -5.73 5.12 -5.00
C SER A 106 -4.44 5.95 -4.85
N GLY A 107 -3.90 6.43 -5.98
CA GLY A 107 -2.75 7.33 -5.95
C GLY A 107 -3.11 8.81 -5.79
N ASP A 108 -4.40 9.14 -5.69
CA ASP A 108 -4.92 10.47 -5.96
C ASP A 108 -4.53 11.53 -4.91
N PHE A 109 -4.27 11.11 -3.68
CA PHE A 109 -3.95 12.01 -2.55
C PHE A 109 -2.58 11.75 -1.91
N ARG A 110 -1.70 10.97 -2.56
CA ARG A 110 -0.37 10.66 -2.02
C ARG A 110 0.61 11.82 -2.10
N PHE A 111 0.39 12.76 -3.03
CA PHE A 111 1.27 13.91 -3.25
C PHE A 111 0.68 15.19 -2.67
N LYS A 112 1.55 16.04 -2.14
CA LYS A 112 1.16 17.38 -1.69
C LYS A 112 1.12 18.40 -2.82
N ASP A 113 1.90 18.18 -3.88
CA ASP A 113 1.95 19.02 -5.08
C ASP A 113 1.07 18.43 -6.19
N PRO A 114 0.02 19.16 -6.63
CA PRO A 114 -0.84 18.73 -7.73
C PRO A 114 -0.11 18.56 -9.06
N ALA A 115 0.97 19.32 -9.29
CA ALA A 115 1.76 19.21 -10.51
C ALA A 115 2.50 17.87 -10.60
N VAL A 116 2.99 17.36 -9.48
CA VAL A 116 3.62 16.03 -9.39
C VAL A 116 2.62 14.95 -9.77
N TYR A 117 1.41 14.98 -9.19
CA TYR A 117 0.37 14.03 -9.56
C TYR A 117 0.04 14.09 -11.06
N SER A 118 -0.24 15.28 -11.58
CA SER A 118 -0.63 15.45 -12.98
C SER A 118 0.44 14.95 -13.95
N LYS A 119 1.72 15.21 -13.64
CA LYS A 119 2.87 14.73 -14.44
C LYS A 119 2.97 13.21 -14.47
N TRP A 120 2.86 12.57 -13.30
CA TRP A 120 3.18 11.14 -13.19
C TRP A 120 1.99 10.22 -13.43
N TYR A 121 0.76 10.69 -13.19
CA TYR A 121 -0.45 9.93 -13.48
C TYR A 121 -1.08 10.28 -14.82
N ASN A 122 -0.63 11.38 -15.46
CA ASN A 122 -1.24 11.94 -16.68
C ASN A 122 -2.75 12.16 -16.53
N LYS A 123 -3.14 12.75 -15.40
CA LYS A 123 -4.54 13.02 -15.00
C LYS A 123 -4.63 14.33 -14.24
N PRO A 124 -5.80 15.00 -14.23
CA PRO A 124 -6.03 16.13 -13.36
C PRO A 124 -5.88 15.74 -11.89
N ALA A 125 -5.16 16.53 -11.10
CA ALA A 125 -5.03 16.38 -9.66
C ALA A 125 -6.26 16.91 -8.92
N ALA A 126 -6.43 16.50 -7.66
CA ALA A 126 -7.30 17.20 -6.73
C ALA A 126 -6.75 18.63 -6.43
N PRO A 127 -7.59 19.59 -5.99
CA PRO A 127 -7.14 20.91 -5.56
C PRO A 127 -6.08 20.83 -4.45
N ALA A 128 -5.08 21.71 -4.48
CA ALA A 128 -3.98 21.72 -3.51
C ALA A 128 -4.47 21.77 -2.06
N GLU A 129 -5.51 22.55 -1.78
CA GLU A 129 -6.12 22.65 -0.44
C GLU A 129 -6.67 21.31 0.09
N GLN A 130 -7.19 20.45 -0.80
CA GLN A 130 -7.66 19.12 -0.45
C GLN A 130 -6.49 18.15 -0.26
N LEU A 131 -5.46 18.21 -1.13
CA LEU A 131 -4.25 17.40 -1.00
C LEU A 131 -3.53 17.64 0.33
N GLN A 132 -3.52 18.89 0.83
CA GLN A 132 -2.89 19.22 2.11
C GLN A 132 -3.62 18.57 3.30
N LYS A 133 -4.91 18.28 3.19
CA LYS A 133 -5.70 17.63 4.26
C LYS A 133 -5.50 16.13 4.35
N ALA A 134 -4.96 15.49 3.31
CA ALA A 134 -4.66 14.05 3.36
C ALA A 134 -3.37 13.78 4.16
N CYS A 135 -3.38 12.69 4.93
CA CYS A 135 -2.22 12.17 5.63
C CYS A 135 -1.67 10.95 4.88
N TYR A 136 -0.37 10.88 4.63
CA TYR A 136 0.26 9.72 4.00
C TYR A 136 0.41 8.58 5.03
N GLY A 137 -0.31 7.49 4.83
CA GLY A 137 -0.49 6.42 5.80
C GLY A 137 0.56 5.31 5.72
N LEU A 138 1.86 5.61 5.75
CA LEU A 138 2.90 4.60 5.98
C LEU A 138 2.88 4.22 7.47
N ALA A 139 2.12 3.17 7.80
CA ALA A 139 1.64 2.89 9.15
C ALA A 139 2.74 2.76 10.23
N GLU A 140 3.95 2.31 9.86
CA GLU A 140 5.07 2.15 10.78
C GLU A 140 5.79 3.45 11.13
N PHE A 141 5.70 4.47 10.28
CA PHE A 141 6.51 5.68 10.42
C PHE A 141 5.70 6.97 10.53
N ASN A 142 4.54 7.04 9.85
CA ASN A 142 3.80 8.27 9.78
C ASN A 142 2.64 8.29 10.79
N LYS A 143 2.69 9.27 11.70
CA LYS A 143 1.56 9.52 12.60
C LYS A 143 0.36 10.04 11.78
N LEU A 144 -0.81 9.48 12.02
CA LEU A 144 -2.04 9.95 11.40
C LEU A 144 -2.45 11.30 12.02
N THR A 145 -2.51 12.33 11.19
CA THR A 145 -2.81 13.72 11.60
C THR A 145 -4.13 14.23 11.00
N SER A 146 -4.83 13.38 10.28
CA SER A 146 -6.08 13.69 9.58
C SER A 146 -6.96 12.45 9.51
N ASN A 147 -8.26 12.66 9.34
CA ASN A 147 -9.23 11.60 9.04
C ASN A 147 -9.16 11.13 7.57
N TYR A 148 -8.46 11.85 6.70
CA TYR A 148 -8.23 11.43 5.32
C TYR A 148 -6.84 10.78 5.19
N ILE A 149 -6.82 9.46 4.97
CA ILE A 149 -5.58 8.69 4.87
C ILE A 149 -5.31 8.29 3.42
N ALA A 150 -4.23 8.80 2.85
CA ALA A 150 -3.71 8.32 1.57
C ALA A 150 -2.84 7.08 1.81
N ASN A 151 -3.38 5.89 1.53
CA ASN A 151 -2.69 4.62 1.74
C ASN A 151 -1.56 4.45 0.72
N PRO A 152 -0.33 4.10 1.13
CA PRO A 152 0.82 3.97 0.24
C PRO A 152 0.64 2.98 -0.90
N GLY A 153 1.36 3.20 -1.99
CA GLY A 153 1.48 2.22 -3.07
C GLY A 153 2.32 1.01 -2.67
N CYS A 154 2.04 -0.14 -3.30
CA CYS A 154 2.65 -1.40 -2.90
C CYS A 154 4.19 -1.41 -3.02
N TYR A 155 4.73 -0.93 -4.13
CA TYR A 155 6.20 -0.78 -4.28
C TYR A 155 6.78 0.27 -3.33
N ALA A 156 6.03 1.36 -3.08
CA ALA A 156 6.47 2.40 -2.15
C ALA A 156 6.58 1.82 -0.73
N THR A 157 5.59 1.04 -0.29
CA THR A 157 5.62 0.37 1.01
C THR A 157 6.85 -0.52 1.16
N ALA A 158 7.10 -1.42 0.19
CA ALA A 158 8.26 -2.33 0.26
C ALA A 158 9.59 -1.57 0.28
N SER A 159 9.72 -0.56 -0.59
CA SER A 159 10.97 0.21 -0.72
C SER A 159 11.24 1.08 0.50
N LEU A 160 10.22 1.77 0.99
CA LEU A 160 10.33 2.68 2.14
C LEU A 160 10.64 1.92 3.43
N LEU A 161 9.98 0.77 3.67
CA LEU A 161 10.30 -0.07 4.81
C LEU A 161 11.73 -0.63 4.74
N GLY A 162 12.23 -0.96 3.55
CA GLY A 162 13.63 -1.38 3.38
C GLY A 162 14.65 -0.26 3.61
N LEU A 163 14.30 1.00 3.29
CA LEU A 163 15.20 2.14 3.33
C LEU A 163 15.14 2.95 4.63
N ALA A 164 14.02 2.92 5.35
CA ALA A 164 13.79 3.85 6.46
C ALA A 164 14.92 3.89 7.50
N PRO A 165 15.43 2.77 8.06
CA PRO A 165 16.53 2.85 9.02
C PRO A 165 17.80 3.48 8.43
N LEU A 166 18.10 3.16 7.17
CA LEU A 166 19.30 3.63 6.48
C LEU A 166 19.27 5.15 6.25
N VAL A 167 18.11 5.67 5.91
CA VAL A 167 17.92 7.10 5.60
C VAL A 167 17.79 7.92 6.87
N ILE A 168 16.97 7.49 7.83
CA ILE A 168 16.73 8.21 9.08
C ILE A 168 18.04 8.35 9.90
N ASP A 169 18.83 7.28 9.95
CA ASP A 169 20.10 7.26 10.69
C ASP A 169 21.29 7.72 9.83
N LYS A 170 21.06 8.21 8.60
CA LYS A 170 22.09 8.72 7.67
C LYS A 170 23.25 7.74 7.42
N LEU A 171 22.93 6.47 7.23
CA LEU A 171 23.89 5.39 7.05
C LEU A 171 24.31 5.18 5.58
N ILE A 172 23.83 6.01 4.68
CA ILE A 172 24.02 5.86 3.24
C ILE A 172 24.51 7.16 2.56
N VAL A 173 25.06 7.00 1.36
CA VAL A 173 25.34 8.11 0.46
C VAL A 173 24.05 8.45 -0.31
N PRO A 174 23.45 9.65 -0.14
CA PRO A 174 22.06 9.95 -0.55
C PRO A 174 21.75 9.80 -2.03
N ASP A 175 22.70 10.03 -2.93
CA ASP A 175 22.54 10.03 -4.39
C ASP A 175 22.77 8.64 -5.04
N THR A 176 22.93 7.59 -4.22
CA THR A 176 23.33 6.25 -4.70
C THR A 176 22.23 5.21 -4.61
N ILE A 177 20.99 5.60 -4.28
CA ILE A 177 19.87 4.67 -4.08
C ILE A 177 19.42 4.09 -5.41
N VAL A 178 19.56 2.75 -5.54
CA VAL A 178 19.03 1.97 -6.67
C VAL A 178 18.06 0.92 -6.11
N ILE A 179 16.84 0.90 -6.61
CA ILE A 179 15.79 -0.05 -6.24
C ILE A 179 15.40 -0.87 -7.48
N ASP A 180 15.64 -2.17 -7.43
CA ASP A 180 15.18 -3.13 -8.42
C ASP A 180 14.02 -3.95 -7.83
N ALA A 181 12.78 -3.59 -8.20
CA ALA A 181 11.58 -4.14 -7.61
C ALA A 181 10.86 -5.12 -8.55
N LYS A 182 10.61 -6.33 -8.06
CA LYS A 182 9.85 -7.38 -8.74
C LYS A 182 8.45 -7.45 -8.14
N SER A 183 7.42 -7.64 -8.96
CA SER A 183 6.02 -7.81 -8.53
C SER A 183 5.34 -8.97 -9.22
N GLY A 184 4.49 -9.64 -8.48
CA GLY A 184 3.49 -10.52 -9.05
C GLY A 184 2.46 -9.77 -9.88
N VAL A 185 1.82 -10.49 -10.80
CA VAL A 185 0.95 -9.93 -11.85
C VAL A 185 -0.35 -9.34 -11.33
N SER A 186 -0.81 -9.70 -10.13
CA SER A 186 -1.99 -9.08 -9.51
C SER A 186 -1.81 -7.56 -9.28
N GLY A 187 -0.56 -7.07 -9.22
CA GLY A 187 -0.24 -5.65 -9.15
C GLY A 187 -0.63 -4.86 -10.41
N ALA A 188 -0.80 -5.52 -11.56
CA ALA A 188 -1.29 -4.90 -12.80
C ALA A 188 -2.82 -4.71 -12.83
N GLY A 189 -3.55 -5.21 -11.85
CA GLY A 189 -5.01 -5.12 -11.72
C GLY A 189 -5.77 -6.22 -12.49
N LYS A 190 -7.11 -6.21 -12.33
CA LYS A 190 -8.00 -7.25 -12.86
C LYS A 190 -8.27 -7.14 -14.35
N LYS A 191 -8.15 -5.93 -14.93
CA LYS A 191 -8.52 -5.69 -16.33
C LYS A 191 -7.50 -6.35 -17.28
N PRO A 192 -7.94 -7.29 -18.15
CA PRO A 192 -7.06 -7.93 -19.12
C PRO A 192 -6.45 -6.92 -20.11
N ASN A 193 -5.19 -7.15 -20.46
CA ASN A 193 -4.50 -6.40 -21.51
C ASN A 193 -3.44 -7.30 -22.17
N ALA A 194 -2.77 -6.78 -23.21
CA ALA A 194 -1.81 -7.54 -23.99
C ALA A 194 -0.61 -8.11 -23.19
N THR A 195 -0.33 -7.57 -22.00
CA THR A 195 0.84 -7.95 -21.21
C THR A 195 0.50 -8.62 -19.88
N ASN A 196 -0.78 -8.86 -19.58
CA ASN A 196 -1.18 -9.54 -18.35
C ASN A 196 -2.06 -10.79 -18.58
N HIS A 197 -2.11 -11.32 -19.79
CA HIS A 197 -2.76 -12.61 -20.07
C HIS A 197 -1.78 -13.78 -19.91
N TYR A 198 -2.31 -14.99 -19.67
CA TYR A 198 -1.54 -16.15 -19.26
C TYR A 198 -0.35 -16.48 -20.17
N THR A 199 -0.55 -16.53 -21.50
CA THR A 199 0.53 -16.90 -22.45
C THR A 199 1.65 -15.88 -22.54
N PHE A 200 1.42 -14.62 -22.15
CA PHE A 200 2.47 -13.62 -22.07
C PHE A 200 3.22 -13.67 -20.73
N ILE A 201 2.49 -13.99 -19.66
CA ILE A 201 3.03 -13.98 -18.28
C ILE A 201 3.82 -15.24 -17.97
N ASN A 202 3.32 -16.40 -18.43
CA ASN A 202 3.91 -17.68 -18.08
C ASN A 202 5.36 -17.76 -18.53
N GLU A 203 6.26 -18.17 -17.64
CA GLU A 203 7.70 -18.32 -17.90
C GLU A 203 8.39 -17.03 -18.40
N ASN A 204 7.83 -15.85 -18.09
CA ASN A 204 8.33 -14.56 -18.57
C ASN A 204 8.52 -13.57 -17.41
N ALA A 205 9.58 -12.76 -17.52
CA ALA A 205 9.83 -11.61 -16.65
C ALA A 205 10.19 -10.40 -17.51
N TRP A 206 9.52 -9.25 -17.29
CA TRP A 206 9.76 -8.07 -18.10
C TRP A 206 9.70 -6.77 -17.31
N LEU A 207 10.53 -5.80 -17.70
CA LEU A 207 10.48 -4.45 -17.15
C LEU A 207 9.34 -3.67 -17.80
N TYR A 208 8.67 -2.88 -16.97
CA TYR A 208 7.63 -1.97 -17.44
C TYR A 208 7.78 -0.59 -16.80
N LYS A 209 7.29 0.46 -17.47
CA LYS A 209 7.36 1.85 -17.01
C LYS A 209 8.76 2.29 -16.54
N LEU A 210 9.81 1.83 -17.22
CA LEU A 210 11.20 2.17 -16.89
C LEU A 210 11.36 3.69 -16.78
N ASN A 211 11.84 4.18 -15.63
CA ASN A 211 12.00 5.60 -15.27
C ASN A 211 10.69 6.45 -15.36
N LYS A 212 9.53 5.79 -15.45
CA LYS A 212 8.20 6.46 -15.61
C LYS A 212 7.16 5.93 -14.64
N HIS A 213 7.58 5.15 -13.65
CA HIS A 213 6.63 4.56 -12.68
C HIS A 213 6.19 5.62 -11.66
N GLN A 214 4.88 5.72 -11.44
CA GLN A 214 4.28 6.72 -10.54
C GLN A 214 4.68 6.58 -9.06
N HIS A 215 5.29 5.47 -8.64
CA HIS A 215 5.83 5.34 -7.30
C HIS A 215 7.20 5.99 -7.12
N ILE A 216 7.90 6.39 -8.19
CA ILE A 216 9.18 7.12 -8.08
C ILE A 216 9.02 8.38 -7.22
N PRO A 217 8.15 9.33 -7.59
CA PRO A 217 7.97 10.55 -6.79
C PRO A 217 7.37 10.26 -5.41
N GLU A 218 6.55 9.22 -5.26
CA GLU A 218 5.98 8.82 -3.98
C GLU A 218 7.07 8.36 -3.00
N ILE A 219 7.98 7.49 -3.43
CA ILE A 219 9.13 7.05 -2.65
C ILE A 219 10.04 8.24 -2.35
N THR A 220 10.40 9.01 -3.36
CA THR A 220 11.31 10.15 -3.22
C THR A 220 10.77 11.19 -2.23
N GLN A 221 9.48 11.54 -2.31
CA GLN A 221 8.84 12.48 -1.38
C GLN A 221 8.97 12.02 0.09
N GLN A 222 8.74 10.73 0.37
CA GLN A 222 8.85 10.22 1.72
C GLN A 222 10.31 10.13 2.20
N LEU A 223 11.23 9.75 1.33
CA LEU A 223 12.67 9.74 1.67
C LEU A 223 13.16 11.15 1.98
N GLN A 224 12.77 12.15 1.18
CA GLN A 224 13.09 13.56 1.41
C GLN A 224 12.47 14.13 2.69
N ALA A 225 11.33 13.59 3.14
CA ALA A 225 10.78 13.96 4.43
C ALA A 225 11.61 13.43 5.61
N TRP A 226 12.38 12.36 5.42
CA TRP A 226 13.32 11.83 6.42
C TRP A 226 14.71 12.43 6.29
N ASP A 227 15.19 12.65 5.05
CA ASP A 227 16.48 13.26 4.75
C ASP A 227 16.39 14.10 3.48
N ALA A 228 16.40 15.44 3.64
CA ALA A 228 16.30 16.39 2.54
C ALA A 228 17.48 16.33 1.54
N ASP A 229 18.60 15.72 1.92
CA ASP A 229 19.79 15.57 1.08
C ASP A 229 19.60 14.51 -0.03
N ILE A 230 18.51 13.72 -0.02
CA ILE A 230 18.22 12.74 -1.08
C ILE A 230 17.69 13.45 -2.32
N PRO A 231 18.46 13.46 -3.45
CA PRO A 231 18.05 14.21 -4.64
C PRO A 231 17.05 13.45 -5.48
N ALA A 232 17.26 12.15 -5.66
CA ALA A 232 16.48 11.26 -6.53
C ALA A 232 16.81 9.79 -6.23
N ILE A 233 16.03 8.88 -6.83
CA ILE A 233 16.29 7.44 -6.79
C ILE A 233 16.33 6.87 -8.19
N GLN A 234 17.12 5.81 -8.42
CA GLN A 234 16.95 4.93 -9.55
C GLN A 234 15.95 3.83 -9.17
N PHE A 235 14.90 3.68 -9.97
CA PHE A 235 13.84 2.72 -9.68
C PHE A 235 13.44 1.94 -10.94
N THR A 236 13.51 0.63 -10.86
CA THR A 236 13.08 -0.29 -11.91
C THR A 236 11.98 -1.21 -11.40
N THR A 237 11.03 -1.53 -12.26
CA THR A 237 9.92 -2.43 -11.96
C THR A 237 9.86 -3.57 -12.96
N THR A 238 9.87 -4.80 -12.43
CA THR A 238 9.76 -6.03 -13.20
C THR A 238 8.51 -6.79 -12.78
N LEU A 239 7.68 -7.20 -13.74
CA LEU A 239 6.65 -8.20 -13.48
C LEU A 239 7.24 -9.60 -13.65
N ILE A 240 6.93 -10.48 -12.71
CA ILE A 240 7.40 -11.87 -12.68
C ILE A 240 6.20 -12.84 -12.65
N PRO A 241 6.35 -14.10 -13.09
CA PRO A 241 5.25 -15.04 -13.29
C PRO A 241 4.76 -15.66 -11.96
N VAL A 242 4.44 -14.82 -10.99
CA VAL A 242 3.76 -15.19 -9.74
C VAL A 242 2.52 -14.34 -9.56
N THR A 243 1.51 -14.84 -8.85
CA THR A 243 0.26 -14.08 -8.68
C THR A 243 0.44 -12.91 -7.73
N ARG A 244 1.03 -13.14 -6.55
CA ARG A 244 1.17 -12.15 -5.47
C ARG A 244 2.62 -12.02 -5.03
N GLY A 245 2.93 -10.89 -4.44
CA GLY A 245 4.17 -10.57 -3.77
C GLY A 245 4.98 -9.49 -4.47
N ILE A 246 5.72 -8.75 -3.69
CA ILE A 246 6.73 -7.79 -4.13
C ILE A 246 8.03 -8.11 -3.42
N MET A 247 9.12 -8.09 -4.19
CA MET A 247 10.49 -8.11 -3.68
C MET A 247 11.18 -6.83 -4.18
N ALA A 248 11.51 -5.93 -3.26
CA ALA A 248 12.36 -4.78 -3.53
C ALA A 248 13.79 -5.12 -3.14
N THR A 249 14.69 -5.23 -4.12
CA THR A 249 16.13 -5.34 -3.91
C THR A 249 16.74 -3.95 -4.03
N ILE A 250 17.34 -3.47 -2.96
CA ILE A 250 17.83 -2.11 -2.83
C ILE A 250 19.35 -2.15 -2.71
N TYR A 251 20.03 -1.38 -3.54
CA TYR A 251 21.47 -1.23 -3.54
C TYR A 251 21.79 0.23 -3.22
N VAL A 252 22.69 0.45 -2.27
CA VAL A 252 23.11 1.81 -1.88
C VAL A 252 24.53 1.81 -1.32
N LYS A 253 25.30 2.86 -1.55
CA LYS A 253 26.63 3.01 -0.95
C LYS A 253 26.50 3.34 0.53
N ALA A 254 27.32 2.67 1.35
CA ALA A 254 27.40 2.97 2.77
C ALA A 254 28.11 4.31 3.01
N ALA A 255 27.62 5.07 3.97
CA ALA A 255 28.33 6.25 4.49
C ALA A 255 29.64 5.84 5.19
N THR A 256 30.52 6.82 5.40
CA THR A 256 31.80 6.57 6.06
C THR A 256 31.61 6.02 7.48
N GLY A 257 32.32 4.96 7.81
CA GLY A 257 32.31 4.35 9.15
C GLY A 257 31.16 3.37 9.41
N VAL A 258 30.29 3.11 8.43
CA VAL A 258 29.23 2.11 8.55
C VAL A 258 29.79 0.71 8.67
N THR A 259 29.21 -0.08 9.57
CA THR A 259 29.56 -1.49 9.81
C THR A 259 28.30 -2.36 9.76
N LEU A 260 28.44 -3.66 9.49
CA LEU A 260 27.31 -4.58 9.49
C LEU A 260 26.58 -4.62 10.85
N ASP A 261 27.32 -4.54 11.95
CA ASP A 261 26.72 -4.51 13.29
C ASP A 261 26.02 -3.17 13.56
N GLY A 262 26.52 -2.07 12.99
CA GLY A 262 25.82 -0.77 13.02
C GLY A 262 24.48 -0.84 12.29
N LEU A 263 24.45 -1.46 11.11
CA LEU A 263 23.22 -1.71 10.34
C LEU A 263 22.23 -2.57 11.14
N ARG A 264 22.69 -3.69 11.74
CA ARG A 264 21.84 -4.55 12.56
C ARG A 264 21.19 -3.79 13.72
N ARG A 265 21.96 -2.96 14.43
CA ARG A 265 21.42 -2.12 15.52
C ARG A 265 20.38 -1.13 15.03
N SER A 266 20.62 -0.45 13.92
CA SER A 266 19.68 0.50 13.32
C SER A 266 18.36 -0.18 12.95
N PHE A 267 18.39 -1.28 12.19
CA PHE A 267 17.18 -2.01 11.82
C PHE A 267 16.42 -2.56 13.05
N GLN A 268 17.13 -3.08 14.04
CA GLN A 268 16.51 -3.55 15.27
C GLN A 268 15.86 -2.40 16.04
N GLN A 269 16.51 -1.26 16.19
CA GLN A 269 15.98 -0.10 16.90
C GLN A 269 14.68 0.42 16.26
N HIS A 270 14.65 0.52 14.93
CA HIS A 270 13.47 1.01 14.22
C HIS A 270 12.31 0.03 14.18
N TYR A 271 12.58 -1.30 14.20
CA TYR A 271 11.55 -2.31 13.95
C TYR A 271 11.19 -3.21 15.13
N GLN A 272 11.91 -3.18 16.27
CA GLN A 272 11.65 -4.04 17.44
C GLN A 272 10.20 -3.95 17.97
N ASN A 273 9.53 -2.80 17.79
CA ASN A 273 8.16 -2.54 18.24
C ASN A 273 7.17 -2.42 17.07
N LYS A 274 7.54 -2.83 15.85
CA LYS A 274 6.68 -2.77 14.66
C LYS A 274 6.19 -4.17 14.31
N LYS A 275 4.98 -4.47 14.73
CA LYS A 275 4.37 -5.82 14.68
C LYS A 275 4.46 -6.47 13.30
N PHE A 276 4.31 -5.68 12.23
CA PHE A 276 4.26 -6.18 10.86
C PHE A 276 5.58 -6.09 10.10
N VAL A 277 6.68 -5.65 10.73
CA VAL A 277 8.00 -5.66 10.10
C VAL A 277 8.91 -6.65 10.82
N ARG A 278 9.40 -7.63 10.09
CA ARG A 278 10.29 -8.67 10.60
C ARG A 278 11.66 -8.56 9.93
N VAL A 279 12.68 -8.29 10.73
CA VAL A 279 14.07 -8.23 10.26
C VAL A 279 14.72 -9.60 10.51
N LEU A 280 15.23 -10.21 9.44
CA LEU A 280 15.89 -11.51 9.55
C LEU A 280 17.25 -11.36 10.25
N ALA A 281 17.55 -12.27 11.16
CA ALA A 281 18.86 -12.31 11.82
C ALA A 281 20.00 -12.61 10.83
N ASN A 282 19.73 -13.44 9.82
CA ASN A 282 20.67 -13.81 8.78
C ASN A 282 19.94 -14.06 7.46
N GLY A 283 20.62 -13.85 6.33
CA GLY A 283 20.07 -14.12 4.99
C GLY A 283 19.11 -13.06 4.50
N VAL A 284 18.38 -13.39 3.45
CA VAL A 284 17.39 -12.52 2.78
C VAL A 284 16.08 -13.26 2.60
N PRO A 285 14.94 -12.56 2.68
CA PRO A 285 13.63 -13.19 2.60
C PRO A 285 13.21 -13.52 1.17
N SER A 286 12.22 -14.42 1.05
CA SER A 286 11.51 -14.75 -0.18
C SER A 286 10.04 -14.32 -0.14
N ILE A 287 9.42 -14.17 -1.31
CA ILE A 287 8.01 -13.75 -1.44
C ILE A 287 7.04 -14.69 -0.73
N LYS A 288 7.28 -16.02 -0.78
CA LYS A 288 6.39 -17.01 -0.15
C LYS A 288 6.26 -16.85 1.36
N GLU A 289 7.27 -16.27 2.02
CA GLU A 289 7.28 -16.09 3.47
C GLU A 289 6.28 -15.04 3.98
N VAL A 290 5.71 -14.24 3.08
CA VAL A 290 4.79 -13.13 3.43
C VAL A 290 3.45 -13.20 2.69
N THR A 291 3.30 -14.06 1.69
CA THR A 291 2.09 -14.16 0.88
C THR A 291 0.85 -14.42 1.75
N GLY A 292 -0.21 -13.64 1.54
CA GLY A 292 -1.46 -13.71 2.30
C GLY A 292 -1.42 -13.08 3.69
N SER A 293 -0.29 -12.49 4.11
CA SER A 293 -0.14 -11.84 5.41
C SER A 293 0.17 -10.34 5.28
N ASN A 294 0.02 -9.61 6.40
CA ASN A 294 0.38 -8.18 6.45
C ASN A 294 1.85 -7.95 6.82
N TYR A 295 2.70 -8.98 6.78
CA TYR A 295 4.10 -8.85 7.12
C TYR A 295 4.93 -8.24 5.99
N CYS A 296 5.94 -7.46 6.40
CA CYS A 296 7.11 -7.10 5.60
C CYS A 296 8.32 -7.80 6.21
N ASN A 297 8.97 -8.69 5.45
CA ASN A 297 10.23 -9.31 5.85
C ASN A 297 11.39 -8.57 5.21
N ILE A 298 12.41 -8.27 6.01
CA ILE A 298 13.60 -7.53 5.56
C ILE A 298 14.85 -8.32 5.93
N GLY A 299 15.74 -8.49 4.95
CA GLY A 299 17.09 -8.98 5.16
C GLY A 299 18.09 -8.09 4.44
N PHE A 300 19.33 -8.02 4.93
CA PHE A 300 20.36 -7.18 4.33
C PHE A 300 21.77 -7.75 4.54
N ASP A 301 22.68 -7.29 3.70
CA ASP A 301 24.11 -7.56 3.84
C ASP A 301 24.93 -6.33 3.41
N TYR A 302 26.19 -6.29 3.82
CA TYR A 302 27.13 -5.24 3.49
C TYR A 302 28.38 -5.78 2.81
N ASN A 303 28.52 -5.49 1.54
CA ASN A 303 29.72 -5.82 0.78
C ASN A 303 30.80 -4.75 1.00
N LYS A 304 31.76 -5.05 1.85
CA LYS A 304 32.88 -4.15 2.19
C LYS A 304 33.77 -3.82 0.99
N VAL A 305 33.92 -4.74 0.03
CA VAL A 305 34.80 -4.54 -1.15
C VAL A 305 34.23 -3.45 -2.06
N THR A 306 32.92 -3.49 -2.27
CA THR A 306 32.23 -2.50 -3.12
C THR A 306 31.66 -1.32 -2.36
N ASN A 307 31.77 -1.31 -1.03
CA ASN A 307 31.12 -0.37 -0.12
C ASN A 307 29.61 -0.27 -0.36
N THR A 308 28.94 -1.41 -0.60
CA THR A 308 27.53 -1.45 -0.98
C THR A 308 26.71 -2.21 0.05
N ILE A 309 25.68 -1.58 0.58
CA ILE A 309 24.62 -2.22 1.35
C ILE A 309 23.57 -2.76 0.35
N VAL A 310 23.18 -4.01 0.54
CA VAL A 310 22.08 -4.63 -0.19
C VAL A 310 20.97 -4.95 0.79
N VAL A 311 19.77 -4.40 0.56
CA VAL A 311 18.58 -4.71 1.36
C VAL A 311 17.56 -5.40 0.48
N VAL A 312 16.97 -6.49 0.97
CA VAL A 312 15.84 -7.17 0.34
C VAL A 312 14.62 -7.03 1.25
N SER A 313 13.60 -6.35 0.76
CA SER A 313 12.34 -6.13 1.44
C SER A 313 11.22 -6.83 0.66
N VAL A 314 10.46 -7.71 1.33
CA VAL A 314 9.38 -8.47 0.68
C VAL A 314 8.05 -8.27 1.40
N ILE A 315 6.97 -8.12 0.61
CA ILE A 315 5.60 -7.99 1.07
C ILE A 315 4.64 -8.75 0.15
N ASP A 316 3.44 -9.03 0.62
CA ASP A 316 2.30 -9.32 -0.28
C ASP A 316 1.74 -7.98 -0.81
N ASN A 317 1.71 -7.81 -2.14
CA ASN A 317 1.30 -6.58 -2.79
C ASN A 317 -0.17 -6.21 -2.59
N LEU A 318 -1.05 -7.19 -2.30
CA LEU A 318 -2.47 -6.96 -2.02
C LEU A 318 -2.77 -6.84 -0.53
N MET A 319 -1.86 -7.33 0.34
CA MET A 319 -1.98 -7.24 1.80
C MET A 319 -1.21 -6.00 2.31
N LYS A 320 0.03 -6.16 2.78
CA LYS A 320 0.85 -5.04 3.27
C LYS A 320 1.04 -3.95 2.22
N GLY A 321 1.03 -4.31 0.95
CA GLY A 321 1.12 -3.36 -0.16
C GLY A 321 -0.18 -2.61 -0.48
N ALA A 322 -1.34 -3.00 0.08
CA ALA A 322 -2.64 -2.41 -0.25
C ALA A 322 -3.67 -2.57 0.88
N ALA A 323 -4.51 -3.63 0.83
CA ALA A 323 -5.67 -3.81 1.70
C ALA A 323 -5.28 -4.03 3.17
N GLY A 324 -4.23 -4.80 3.44
CA GLY A 324 -3.79 -5.06 4.82
C GLY A 324 -3.25 -3.79 5.49
N GLN A 325 -2.50 -2.95 4.77
CA GLN A 325 -2.06 -1.65 5.28
C GLN A 325 -3.24 -0.67 5.47
N ALA A 326 -4.26 -0.74 4.62
CA ALA A 326 -5.48 0.06 4.81
C ALA A 326 -6.23 -0.35 6.09
N VAL A 327 -6.33 -1.65 6.40
CA VAL A 327 -6.89 -2.13 7.68
C VAL A 327 -6.00 -1.74 8.86
N GLN A 328 -4.67 -1.82 8.74
CA GLN A 328 -3.75 -1.34 9.77
C GLN A 328 -3.92 0.17 10.02
N ASN A 329 -4.08 0.98 8.97
CA ASN A 329 -4.38 2.41 9.09
C ASN A 329 -5.75 2.66 9.74
N PHE A 330 -6.76 1.85 9.43
CA PHE A 330 -8.06 1.89 10.09
C PHE A 330 -7.93 1.62 11.59
N ASN A 331 -7.18 0.57 11.96
CA ASN A 331 -6.92 0.25 13.36
C ASN A 331 -6.22 1.39 14.10
N ASN A 332 -5.21 1.99 13.47
CA ASN A 332 -4.48 3.13 14.03
C ASN A 332 -5.37 4.38 14.16
N LEU A 333 -6.24 4.64 13.17
CA LEU A 333 -7.14 5.81 13.18
C LEU A 333 -8.16 5.76 14.33
N PHE A 334 -8.69 4.57 14.60
CA PHE A 334 -9.70 4.37 15.65
C PHE A 334 -9.14 3.78 16.96
N ASN A 335 -7.81 3.73 17.10
CA ASN A 335 -7.12 3.18 18.28
C ASN A 335 -7.52 1.74 18.63
N PHE A 336 -7.80 0.91 17.61
CA PHE A 336 -7.96 -0.53 17.77
C PHE A 336 -6.60 -1.23 17.88
N PRO A 337 -6.55 -2.49 18.36
CA PRO A 337 -5.31 -3.28 18.25
C PRO A 337 -4.80 -3.30 16.81
N GLU A 338 -3.54 -2.95 16.60
CA GLU A 338 -2.94 -2.76 15.27
C GLU A 338 -3.17 -3.94 14.31
N ASP A 339 -3.29 -5.15 14.85
CA ASP A 339 -3.49 -6.40 14.11
C ASP A 339 -4.94 -6.88 14.05
N ALA A 340 -5.89 -6.12 14.57
CA ALA A 340 -7.30 -6.52 14.51
C ALA A 340 -7.73 -6.78 13.05
N GLY A 341 -8.36 -7.92 12.79
CA GLY A 341 -8.82 -8.33 11.47
C GLY A 341 -7.71 -8.69 10.45
N LEU A 342 -6.44 -8.69 10.86
CA LEU A 342 -5.31 -9.01 9.98
C LEU A 342 -4.78 -10.44 10.25
N PRO A 343 -4.50 -11.23 9.19
CA PRO A 343 -3.96 -12.57 9.35
C PRO A 343 -2.61 -12.57 10.06
N SER A 344 -2.45 -13.45 11.07
CA SER A 344 -1.22 -13.63 11.83
C SER A 344 -0.22 -14.57 11.17
N MET A 345 -0.61 -15.29 10.12
CA MET A 345 0.23 -16.26 9.42
C MET A 345 0.14 -16.07 7.91
N PRO A 346 1.25 -16.23 7.19
CA PRO A 346 1.22 -16.29 5.72
C PRO A 346 0.56 -17.59 5.23
N VAL A 347 0.14 -17.58 3.97
CA VAL A 347 -0.31 -18.80 3.27
C VAL A 347 0.94 -19.52 2.77
N PHE A 348 1.22 -20.70 3.33
CA PHE A 348 2.37 -21.50 2.97
C PHE A 348 1.94 -22.98 2.79
N PRO A 349 2.41 -23.69 1.80
CA PRO A 349 3.50 -23.41 0.86
C PRO A 349 3.24 -22.41 -0.25
#